data_531732d64ccb78c9c8d46c7c5e0f36f5
#
_entry.id   531732d64ccb78c9c8d46c7c5e0f36f5
#
_cell.length_a   1.000
_cell.length_b   1.000
_cell.length_c   1.000
_cell.angle_alpha   90.00
_cell.angle_beta   90.00
_cell.angle_gamma   90.00
#
_symmetry.space_group_name_H-M   'P 1'
#
loop_
_entity.id
_entity.type
_entity.pdbx_description
1 polymer ?
#
loop_
_entity_poly.entity_id
_entity_poly.type
_entity_poly.pdbx_seq_one_letter_code
_entity_poly.pdbx_strand_id
1 'polypeptide(L)'
;MLLAAAVLVSAGLAVSLTPQATDPGATSALTSPGSQGATTTQTSGPPTPTESASVGPGEVPVPTPTAPLATPSGDAAVPPASGDPNEEVRQANVEQPVAPPVAISENVVVVEGVEVKIVEIEAVQGEARGVGEVAGPAVRFKVVITNRTDKPISTDQALVNVNAGPEKAPTSPLSGPGATTLPATIDPATTASAVYVYSIPDEQRQNVQILFNFRVDVPIASFEGPVPKTGE
;
A
#
# COMPACT_ATOMS: atom_id res chain seq x y z
N MET A 1 27.34 28.42 -45.52
CA MET A 1 26.71 29.48 -44.74
C MET A 1 26.78 29.11 -43.28
N LEU A 2 27.74 29.74 -42.57
CA LEU A 2 27.93 29.60 -41.12
C LEU A 2 26.90 30.47 -40.41
N LEU A 3 26.25 29.93 -39.39
CA LEU A 3 25.59 30.71 -38.35
C LEU A 3 26.08 30.26 -36.99
N ALA A 4 26.75 31.16 -36.31
CA ALA A 4 27.26 31.01 -34.95
C ALA A 4 26.11 31.20 -33.96
N ALA A 5 26.02 30.32 -32.98
CA ALA A 5 25.15 30.47 -31.80
C ALA A 5 25.95 30.98 -30.62
N ALA A 6 25.52 32.11 -30.08
CA ALA A 6 26.13 32.78 -28.95
C ALA A 6 25.75 32.09 -27.63
N VAL A 7 26.75 31.80 -26.80
CA VAL A 7 26.61 31.35 -25.42
C VAL A 7 26.50 32.59 -24.51
N LEU A 8 25.36 32.70 -23.80
CA LEU A 8 25.18 33.69 -22.75
C LEU A 8 25.46 33.00 -21.37
N VAL A 9 26.58 33.38 -20.79
CA VAL A 9 26.95 33.05 -19.42
C VAL A 9 26.32 34.08 -18.48
N SER A 10 25.41 33.67 -17.65
CA SER A 10 24.86 34.48 -16.55
C SER A 10 25.54 34.13 -15.24
N ALA A 11 26.37 35.06 -14.76
CA ALA A 11 26.95 35.00 -13.41
C ALA A 11 25.90 35.40 -12.37
N GLY A 12 25.50 34.48 -11.52
CA GLY A 12 24.61 34.74 -10.37
C GLY A 12 25.44 34.96 -9.10
N LEU A 13 25.22 36.12 -8.51
CA LEU A 13 25.85 36.61 -7.27
C LEU A 13 25.33 35.81 -6.06
N ALA A 14 26.22 35.16 -5.31
CA ALA A 14 25.91 34.52 -4.04
C ALA A 14 25.98 35.56 -2.91
N VAL A 15 24.87 35.80 -2.25
CA VAL A 15 24.82 36.57 -0.99
C VAL A 15 24.80 35.57 0.17
N SER A 16 25.94 35.53 0.88
CA SER A 16 26.07 34.79 2.13
C SER A 16 25.50 35.61 3.27
N LEU A 17 24.40 35.17 3.91
CA LEU A 17 23.93 35.67 5.20
C LEU A 17 24.40 34.70 6.28
N THR A 18 25.34 35.14 7.10
CA THR A 18 25.71 34.54 8.40
C THR A 18 24.71 34.93 9.46
N PRO A 19 24.13 34.00 10.23
CA PRO A 19 23.47 34.37 11.48
C PRO A 19 24.47 34.44 12.62
N GLN A 20 24.45 35.55 13.28
CA GLN A 20 25.25 35.91 14.46
C GLN A 20 24.72 35.17 15.69
N ALA A 21 25.64 34.55 16.42
CA ALA A 21 25.38 33.99 17.73
C ALA A 21 25.27 35.12 18.78
N THR A 22 24.26 35.01 19.61
CA THR A 22 24.18 35.72 20.89
C THR A 22 23.80 34.75 22.00
N ASP A 23 24.80 34.35 22.79
CA ASP A 23 24.65 33.99 24.19
C ASP A 23 25.01 35.24 25.00
N PRO A 24 24.48 35.55 26.18
CA PRO A 24 24.76 34.75 27.36
C PRO A 24 23.72 34.77 28.51
N GLY A 25 23.77 33.75 29.31
CA GLY A 25 23.90 33.92 30.76
C GLY A 25 22.66 34.06 31.60
N ALA A 26 22.61 33.21 32.53
CA ALA A 26 22.46 33.38 34.00
C ALA A 26 21.52 32.33 34.61
N THR A 27 22.14 31.37 35.28
CA THR A 27 22.12 31.09 36.73
C THR A 27 20.84 31.45 37.50
N SER A 28 20.22 30.44 38.10
CA SER A 28 19.82 30.29 39.52
C SER A 28 19.09 28.96 39.65
N ALA A 29 19.54 28.05 40.28
CA ALA A 29 19.78 27.50 41.59
C ALA A 29 18.55 27.50 42.53
N LEU A 30 18.33 26.25 43.07
CA LEU A 30 17.74 25.93 44.37
C LEU A 30 16.19 26.05 44.52
N THR A 31 15.49 24.95 44.75
CA THR A 31 15.20 24.45 46.09
C THR A 31 14.24 23.26 45.99
N SER A 32 14.65 22.10 46.47
CA SER A 32 13.73 21.13 47.13
C SER A 32 13.53 21.62 48.57
N PRO A 33 12.46 21.29 49.30
CA PRO A 33 12.23 19.92 49.75
C PRO A 33 10.77 19.55 50.03
N GLY A 34 10.52 18.25 50.05
CA GLY A 34 9.87 17.58 51.15
C GLY A 34 8.36 17.49 51.20
N SER A 35 7.90 16.35 51.32
CA SER A 35 7.10 15.68 52.36
C SER A 35 6.14 14.69 51.77
N GLN A 36 6.40 13.42 51.98
CA GLN A 36 5.71 12.48 52.87
C GLN A 36 4.17 12.50 52.77
N GLY A 37 3.68 11.31 52.47
CA GLY A 37 2.39 10.95 53.00
C GLY A 37 1.63 9.88 52.23
N ALA A 38 1.61 8.73 52.84
CA ALA A 38 0.53 7.76 52.96
C ALA A 38 0.38 6.67 51.92
N THR A 39 0.93 5.55 52.28
CA THR A 39 0.48 4.20 52.18
C THR A 39 -1.06 4.05 52.15
N THR A 40 -1.58 3.42 51.09
CA THR A 40 -2.72 2.52 51.26
C THR A 40 -2.55 1.36 50.30
N THR A 41 -2.16 0.27 50.91
CA THR A 41 -2.24 -1.09 50.44
C THR A 41 -3.71 -1.44 50.20
N GLN A 42 -4.11 -1.74 49.01
CA GLN A 42 -5.29 -2.55 48.77
C GLN A 42 -4.91 -3.76 47.91
N THR A 43 -4.69 -4.80 48.61
CA THR A 43 -4.73 -6.19 48.17
C THR A 43 -6.17 -6.48 47.75
N SER A 44 -6.38 -6.76 46.50
CA SER A 44 -7.60 -7.44 46.05
C SER A 44 -7.18 -8.60 45.20
N GLY A 45 -7.42 -9.77 45.76
CA GLY A 45 -7.10 -11.07 45.19
C GLY A 45 -7.93 -11.39 43.95
N PRO A 46 -7.52 -12.41 43.19
CA PRO A 46 -8.19 -12.82 41.97
C PRO A 46 -9.56 -13.43 42.28
N PRO A 47 -10.58 -13.20 41.44
CA PRO A 47 -11.86 -13.88 41.63
C PRO A 47 -11.74 -15.36 41.29
N THR A 48 -12.16 -16.17 42.22
CA THR A 48 -12.37 -17.61 42.12
C THR A 48 -13.39 -17.90 41.00
N PRO A 49 -13.18 -18.91 40.15
CA PRO A 49 -14.22 -19.34 39.23
C PRO A 49 -15.30 -20.10 40.03
N THR A 50 -16.49 -19.59 40.03
CA THR A 50 -17.68 -20.25 40.55
C THR A 50 -18.06 -21.36 39.58
N GLU A 51 -17.85 -22.56 40.06
CA GLU A 51 -18.45 -23.79 39.58
C GLU A 51 -19.99 -23.69 39.76
N SER A 52 -20.75 -23.82 38.73
CA SER A 52 -22.14 -24.15 38.88
C SER A 52 -22.80 -24.75 37.65
N ALA A 53 -23.32 -25.91 37.90
CA ALA A 53 -24.49 -26.55 37.32
C ALA A 53 -24.35 -27.27 35.99
N SER A 54 -24.10 -28.54 36.16
CA SER A 54 -24.61 -29.64 35.35
C SER A 54 -26.12 -29.46 35.09
N VAL A 55 -26.51 -29.28 33.85
CA VAL A 55 -27.87 -29.48 33.37
C VAL A 55 -27.83 -30.67 32.43
N GLY A 56 -28.63 -31.67 32.77
CA GLY A 56 -28.72 -32.95 32.10
C GLY A 56 -29.20 -32.88 30.66
N PRO A 57 -29.09 -33.97 29.90
CA PRO A 57 -29.44 -34.04 28.50
C PRO A 57 -30.94 -33.92 28.30
N GLY A 58 -31.39 -32.74 27.84
CA GLY A 58 -32.73 -32.54 27.33
C GLY A 58 -32.80 -33.09 25.91
N GLU A 59 -33.64 -34.06 25.78
CA GLU A 59 -34.08 -34.69 24.53
C GLU A 59 -34.57 -33.65 23.55
N VAL A 60 -33.90 -33.54 22.42
CA VAL A 60 -34.31 -32.68 21.30
C VAL A 60 -35.34 -33.47 20.49
N PRO A 61 -36.55 -32.97 20.27
CA PRO A 61 -37.47 -33.66 19.38
C PRO A 61 -37.04 -33.53 17.94
N VAL A 62 -36.84 -34.67 17.32
CA VAL A 62 -36.54 -34.79 15.87
C VAL A 62 -37.77 -34.34 15.11
N PRO A 63 -37.71 -33.33 14.20
CA PRO A 63 -38.82 -33.03 13.33
C PRO A 63 -38.94 -34.09 12.24
N THR A 64 -40.05 -34.76 12.22
CA THR A 64 -40.48 -35.68 11.16
C THR A 64 -40.63 -34.90 9.82
N PRO A 65 -39.99 -35.32 8.74
CA PRO A 65 -40.23 -34.70 7.46
C PRO A 65 -41.52 -35.23 6.85
N THR A 66 -42.54 -34.43 6.83
CA THR A 66 -43.74 -34.66 5.99
C THR A 66 -43.64 -33.68 4.82
N ALA A 67 -43.23 -34.20 3.70
CA ALA A 67 -43.42 -33.53 2.40
C ALA A 67 -44.57 -34.17 1.66
N PRO A 68 -45.31 -33.41 0.87
CA PRO A 68 -45.63 -33.87 -0.47
C PRO A 68 -44.95 -32.99 -1.52
N LEU A 69 -44.31 -33.68 -2.41
CA LEU A 69 -43.79 -33.16 -3.67
C LEU A 69 -44.90 -32.43 -4.43
N ALA A 70 -44.72 -31.13 -4.62
CA ALA A 70 -45.42 -30.42 -5.68
C ALA A 70 -44.48 -30.37 -6.88
N THR A 71 -44.85 -31.05 -7.94
CA THR A 71 -44.24 -30.98 -9.24
C THR A 71 -44.58 -29.61 -9.86
N PRO A 72 -43.63 -28.73 -10.16
CA PRO A 72 -43.91 -27.63 -11.09
C PRO A 72 -43.64 -28.14 -12.50
N SER A 73 -44.73 -28.44 -13.23
CA SER A 73 -44.71 -28.37 -14.68
C SER A 73 -44.66 -26.91 -15.08
N GLY A 74 -43.55 -26.47 -15.58
CA GLY A 74 -43.33 -25.16 -16.15
C GLY A 74 -42.08 -25.25 -17.03
N ASP A 75 -42.34 -25.56 -18.28
CA ASP A 75 -41.38 -25.47 -19.39
C ASP A 75 -41.01 -24.00 -19.55
N ALA A 76 -39.97 -23.57 -18.83
CA ALA A 76 -39.29 -22.33 -19.08
C ALA A 76 -37.97 -22.70 -19.75
N ALA A 77 -37.91 -22.54 -21.05
CA ALA A 77 -36.71 -22.66 -21.85
C ALA A 77 -35.60 -21.77 -21.24
N VAL A 78 -34.70 -22.41 -20.54
CA VAL A 78 -33.43 -21.81 -20.16
C VAL A 78 -32.68 -21.58 -21.49
N PRO A 79 -32.28 -20.33 -21.82
CA PRO A 79 -31.39 -20.12 -22.95
C PRO A 79 -30.12 -20.96 -22.73
N PRO A 80 -29.59 -21.64 -23.75
CA PRO A 80 -28.36 -22.38 -23.58
C PRO A 80 -27.26 -21.39 -23.16
N ALA A 81 -26.71 -21.61 -22.00
CA ALA A 81 -25.43 -21.02 -21.62
C ALA A 81 -24.38 -21.59 -22.59
N SER A 82 -24.17 -20.86 -23.69
CA SER A 82 -23.13 -21.15 -24.66
C SER A 82 -21.79 -20.66 -24.11
N GLY A 83 -21.27 -21.37 -23.14
CA GLY A 83 -19.91 -21.23 -22.63
C GLY A 83 -19.46 -22.61 -22.19
N ASP A 84 -18.42 -23.13 -22.81
CA ASP A 84 -17.76 -24.35 -22.36
C ASP A 84 -17.20 -24.06 -20.96
N PRO A 85 -17.64 -24.72 -19.87
CA PRO A 85 -17.11 -24.49 -18.53
C PRO A 85 -15.58 -24.66 -18.42
N ASN A 86 -14.96 -25.37 -19.38
CA ASN A 86 -13.52 -25.44 -19.50
C ASN A 86 -12.88 -24.18 -20.08
N GLU A 87 -13.61 -23.37 -20.83
CA GLU A 87 -13.13 -22.10 -21.39
C GLU A 87 -12.99 -21.04 -20.28
N GLU A 88 -13.95 -20.96 -19.37
CA GLU A 88 -13.88 -20.06 -18.21
C GLU A 88 -12.73 -20.43 -17.26
N VAL A 89 -12.51 -21.74 -17.04
CA VAL A 89 -11.36 -22.22 -16.23
C VAL A 89 -10.03 -21.96 -16.94
N ARG A 90 -9.98 -22.04 -18.27
CA ARG A 90 -8.78 -21.70 -19.04
C ARG A 90 -8.49 -20.19 -18.99
N GLN A 91 -9.50 -19.34 -19.10
CA GLN A 91 -9.34 -17.88 -19.00
C GLN A 91 -8.92 -17.46 -17.59
N ALA A 92 -9.41 -18.12 -16.54
CA ALA A 92 -9.00 -17.87 -15.17
C ALA A 92 -7.53 -18.26 -14.87
N ASN A 93 -6.93 -19.13 -15.70
CA ASN A 93 -5.53 -19.56 -15.55
C ASN A 93 -4.55 -18.85 -16.51
N VAL A 94 -5.02 -17.87 -17.31
CA VAL A 94 -4.11 -17.04 -18.11
C VAL A 94 -3.41 -16.05 -17.20
N GLU A 95 -2.10 -16.21 -17.04
CA GLU A 95 -1.27 -15.26 -16.34
C GLU A 95 -1.33 -13.89 -17.05
N GLN A 96 -1.64 -12.84 -16.30
CA GLN A 96 -1.71 -11.48 -16.84
C GLN A 96 -0.31 -11.06 -17.34
N PRO A 97 -0.18 -10.59 -18.57
CA PRO A 97 1.13 -10.22 -19.11
C PRO A 97 1.72 -9.02 -18.38
N VAL A 98 3.03 -9.07 -18.16
CA VAL A 98 3.81 -7.92 -17.66
C VAL A 98 4.40 -7.18 -18.84
N ALA A 99 4.20 -5.86 -18.89
CA ALA A 99 4.79 -5.00 -19.91
C ALA A 99 6.33 -4.97 -19.76
N PRO A 100 7.07 -4.69 -20.84
CA PRO A 100 8.50 -4.46 -20.75
C PRO A 100 8.82 -3.41 -19.68
N PRO A 101 9.87 -3.61 -18.86
CA PRO A 101 10.20 -2.68 -17.80
C PRO A 101 10.67 -1.34 -18.36
N VAL A 102 10.28 -0.26 -17.70
CA VAL A 102 10.79 1.09 -17.93
C VAL A 102 11.59 1.55 -16.71
N ALA A 103 12.38 2.61 -16.85
CA ALA A 103 13.07 3.19 -15.71
C ALA A 103 12.06 3.68 -14.65
N ILE A 104 12.41 3.55 -13.38
CA ILE A 104 11.52 3.90 -12.25
C ILE A 104 11.10 5.38 -12.25
N SER A 105 11.85 6.25 -12.93
CA SER A 105 11.56 7.67 -13.10
C SER A 105 10.68 7.99 -14.30
N GLU A 106 10.36 7.02 -15.14
CA GLU A 106 9.56 7.22 -16.33
C GLU A 106 8.06 7.15 -16.05
N ASN A 107 7.27 7.66 -16.99
CA ASN A 107 5.81 7.56 -16.96
C ASN A 107 5.37 6.41 -17.87
N VAL A 108 4.31 5.70 -17.49
CA VAL A 108 3.72 4.62 -18.29
C VAL A 108 2.25 4.94 -18.57
N VAL A 109 1.86 4.84 -19.84
CA VAL A 109 0.45 4.86 -20.24
C VAL A 109 -0.08 3.44 -20.12
N VAL A 110 -0.91 3.19 -19.09
CA VAL A 110 -1.46 1.84 -18.81
C VAL A 110 -2.65 1.52 -19.69
N VAL A 111 -3.48 2.52 -20.01
CA VAL A 111 -4.51 2.51 -21.06
C VAL A 111 -4.56 3.88 -21.67
N GLU A 112 -5.15 4.01 -22.86
CA GLU A 112 -5.27 5.31 -23.54
C GLU A 112 -5.88 6.35 -22.59
N GLY A 113 -5.16 7.47 -22.41
CA GLY A 113 -5.56 8.56 -21.53
C GLY A 113 -5.33 8.33 -20.03
N VAL A 114 -4.75 7.19 -19.60
CA VAL A 114 -4.41 6.95 -18.18
C VAL A 114 -2.92 6.75 -18.04
N GLU A 115 -2.27 7.67 -17.33
CA GLU A 115 -0.82 7.68 -17.12
C GLU A 115 -0.48 7.42 -15.65
N VAL A 116 0.52 6.60 -15.42
CA VAL A 116 1.04 6.25 -14.08
C VAL A 116 2.51 6.60 -13.99
N LYS A 117 2.91 7.13 -12.84
CA LYS A 117 4.32 7.40 -12.51
C LYS A 117 4.62 7.14 -11.05
N ILE A 118 5.88 6.85 -10.78
CA ILE A 118 6.42 6.69 -9.42
C ILE A 118 7.24 7.95 -9.10
N VAL A 119 6.97 8.54 -7.93
CA VAL A 119 7.67 9.76 -7.47
C VAL A 119 7.94 9.67 -5.96
N GLU A 120 8.72 10.63 -5.44
CA GLU A 120 9.00 10.75 -4.01
C GLU A 120 9.49 9.42 -3.40
N ILE A 121 10.52 8.84 -4.01
CA ILE A 121 11.10 7.57 -3.55
C ILE A 121 12.12 7.89 -2.47
N GLU A 122 11.89 7.36 -1.27
CA GLU A 122 12.69 7.65 -0.10
C GLU A 122 13.01 6.39 0.70
N ALA A 123 14.22 6.35 1.26
CA ALA A 123 14.57 5.36 2.28
C ALA A 123 13.96 5.76 3.62
N VAL A 124 13.23 4.87 4.25
CA VAL A 124 12.57 5.12 5.54
C VAL A 124 12.79 3.94 6.49
N GLN A 125 12.58 4.20 7.77
CA GLN A 125 12.37 3.12 8.74
C GLN A 125 10.88 2.73 8.68
N GLY A 126 10.60 1.54 8.20
CA GLY A 126 9.25 1.03 8.09
C GLY A 126 8.64 0.71 9.44
N GLU A 127 7.37 1.04 9.60
CA GLU A 127 6.58 0.77 10.80
C GLU A 127 5.60 -0.36 10.54
N ALA A 128 5.62 -1.36 11.40
CA ALA A 128 4.70 -2.48 11.39
C ALA A 128 3.48 -2.18 12.29
N ARG A 129 2.31 -2.06 11.69
CA ARG A 129 1.03 -1.82 12.41
C ARG A 129 0.01 -2.91 12.12
N GLY A 130 0.21 -3.67 11.04
CA GLY A 130 -0.62 -4.77 10.61
C GLY A 130 -0.15 -6.13 11.12
N VAL A 131 -1.04 -7.12 11.12
CA VAL A 131 -0.71 -8.49 11.48
C VAL A 131 0.25 -9.08 10.42
N GLY A 132 1.37 -9.62 10.87
CA GLY A 132 2.38 -10.22 10.00
C GLY A 132 3.40 -9.23 9.42
N GLU A 133 3.25 -7.93 9.67
CA GLU A 133 4.26 -6.94 9.30
C GLU A 133 5.46 -7.00 10.24
N VAL A 134 6.64 -6.73 9.71
CA VAL A 134 7.90 -6.61 10.48
C VAL A 134 8.52 -5.27 10.18
N ALA A 135 8.68 -4.43 11.22
CA ALA A 135 9.35 -3.14 11.10
C ALA A 135 10.82 -3.31 10.73
N GLY A 136 11.35 -2.39 9.92
CA GLY A 136 12.74 -2.49 9.47
C GLY A 136 13.06 -1.52 8.33
N PRO A 137 14.23 -1.68 7.70
CA PRO A 137 14.59 -0.87 6.53
C PRO A 137 13.54 -1.00 5.43
N ALA A 138 13.03 0.13 4.94
CA ALA A 138 11.94 0.17 3.98
C ALA A 138 12.14 1.30 2.95
N VAL A 139 11.42 1.20 1.86
CA VAL A 139 11.32 2.25 0.84
C VAL A 139 9.89 2.72 0.78
N ARG A 140 9.72 4.04 0.85
CA ARG A 140 8.46 4.74 0.66
C ARG A 140 8.46 5.40 -0.71
N PHE A 141 7.38 5.29 -1.43
CA PHE A 141 7.19 5.96 -2.71
C PHE A 141 5.74 6.32 -2.95
N LYS A 142 5.51 7.27 -3.84
CA LYS A 142 4.18 7.71 -4.23
C LYS A 142 3.88 7.24 -5.65
N VAL A 143 2.75 6.56 -5.82
CA VAL A 143 2.15 6.27 -7.12
C VAL A 143 1.20 7.40 -7.47
N VAL A 144 1.37 7.99 -8.64
CA VAL A 144 0.52 9.06 -9.15
C VAL A 144 -0.14 8.59 -10.43
N ILE A 145 -1.47 8.68 -10.48
CA ILE A 145 -2.29 8.30 -11.63
C ILE A 145 -2.97 9.54 -12.16
N THR A 146 -2.77 9.84 -13.43
CA THR A 146 -3.42 10.95 -14.13
C THR A 146 -4.46 10.41 -15.10
N ASN A 147 -5.72 10.78 -14.88
CA ASN A 147 -6.81 10.50 -15.78
C ASN A 147 -6.95 11.65 -16.80
N ARG A 148 -6.51 11.43 -18.03
CA ARG A 148 -6.65 12.39 -19.14
C ARG A 148 -7.89 12.11 -20.01
N THR A 149 -8.71 11.13 -19.61
CA THR A 149 -9.95 10.79 -20.33
C THR A 149 -11.08 11.76 -19.96
N ASP A 150 -12.18 11.68 -20.69
CA ASP A 150 -13.42 12.42 -20.44
C ASP A 150 -14.40 11.71 -19.48
N LYS A 151 -13.98 10.58 -18.90
CA LYS A 151 -14.79 9.75 -18.02
C LYS A 151 -14.07 9.44 -16.70
N PRO A 152 -14.82 9.25 -15.60
CA PRO A 152 -14.24 8.70 -14.37
C PRO A 152 -13.66 7.31 -14.61
N ILE A 153 -12.52 7.02 -13.99
CA ILE A 153 -11.89 5.70 -14.00
C ILE A 153 -11.91 5.08 -12.62
N SER A 154 -12.22 3.79 -12.51
CA SER A 154 -12.12 3.04 -11.26
C SER A 154 -10.69 2.59 -11.01
N THR A 155 -10.28 2.59 -9.75
CA THR A 155 -9.02 2.05 -9.23
C THR A 155 -9.22 0.87 -8.29
N ASP A 156 -10.45 0.34 -8.18
CA ASP A 156 -10.79 -0.74 -7.25
C ASP A 156 -9.99 -2.03 -7.48
N GLN A 157 -9.54 -2.25 -8.71
CA GLN A 157 -8.69 -3.39 -9.08
C GLN A 157 -7.20 -3.04 -9.08
N ALA A 158 -6.85 -1.78 -8.82
CA ALA A 158 -5.46 -1.36 -8.87
C ALA A 158 -4.66 -1.97 -7.71
N LEU A 159 -3.54 -2.60 -8.05
CA LEU A 159 -2.66 -3.28 -7.10
C LEU A 159 -1.20 -2.90 -7.39
N VAL A 160 -0.45 -2.68 -6.32
CA VAL A 160 1.00 -2.47 -6.38
C VAL A 160 1.69 -3.67 -5.74
N ASN A 161 2.66 -4.24 -6.44
CA ASN A 161 3.57 -5.24 -5.92
C ASN A 161 5.01 -4.77 -6.12
N VAL A 162 5.90 -5.14 -5.22
CA VAL A 162 7.31 -4.78 -5.30
C VAL A 162 8.17 -6.02 -5.13
N ASN A 163 9.10 -6.19 -6.04
CA ASN A 163 10.15 -7.20 -6.00
C ASN A 163 11.50 -6.51 -5.81
N ALA A 164 12.42 -7.14 -5.10
CA ALA A 164 13.73 -6.56 -4.86
C ALA A 164 14.85 -7.61 -4.91
N GLY A 165 16.07 -7.10 -5.11
CA GLY A 165 17.27 -7.93 -5.21
C GLY A 165 17.47 -8.55 -6.60
N PRO A 166 18.60 -9.25 -6.82
CA PRO A 166 18.94 -9.85 -8.10
C PRO A 166 17.95 -10.95 -8.53
N GLU A 167 17.35 -11.65 -7.58
CA GLU A 167 16.37 -12.70 -7.82
C GLU A 167 14.93 -12.14 -7.98
N LYS A 168 14.75 -10.82 -7.89
CA LYS A 168 13.42 -10.17 -7.90
C LYS A 168 12.44 -10.85 -6.92
N ALA A 169 12.90 -11.09 -5.70
CA ALA A 169 12.08 -11.68 -4.66
C ALA A 169 10.94 -10.74 -4.24
N PRO A 170 9.72 -11.24 -4.02
CA PRO A 170 8.61 -10.43 -3.53
C PRO A 170 8.93 -9.79 -2.17
N THR A 171 8.56 -8.53 -2.00
CA THR A 171 8.72 -7.79 -0.74
C THR A 171 7.39 -7.59 -0.04
N SER A 172 7.43 -7.34 1.27
CA SER A 172 6.21 -7.17 2.07
C SER A 172 5.80 -5.71 2.16
N PRO A 173 4.53 -5.37 1.94
CA PRO A 173 4.01 -4.04 2.22
C PRO A 173 3.99 -3.77 3.72
N LEU A 174 4.10 -2.49 4.10
CA LEU A 174 4.04 -2.01 5.47
C LEU A 174 2.99 -0.90 5.60
N SER A 175 2.34 -0.84 6.75
CA SER A 175 1.31 0.16 7.06
C SER A 175 1.87 1.56 7.38
N GLY A 176 3.18 1.73 7.45
CA GLY A 176 3.79 3.03 7.76
C GLY A 176 5.29 3.10 7.53
N PRO A 177 5.84 4.33 7.59
CA PRO A 177 5.16 5.59 7.90
C PRO A 177 4.46 6.21 6.68
N GLY A 178 3.25 6.76 6.90
CA GLY A 178 2.57 7.59 5.91
C GLY A 178 1.93 6.85 4.74
N ALA A 179 1.77 5.52 4.80
CA ALA A 179 1.06 4.77 3.76
C ALA A 179 -0.40 5.23 3.62
N THR A 180 -0.85 5.36 2.36
CA THR A 180 -2.23 5.74 2.01
C THR A 180 -2.73 4.88 0.85
N THR A 181 -4.04 4.84 0.65
CA THR A 181 -4.68 4.11 -0.43
C THR A 181 -5.09 5.03 -1.57
N LEU A 182 -5.23 4.49 -2.78
CA LEU A 182 -5.86 5.19 -3.89
C LEU A 182 -7.36 5.43 -3.60
N PRO A 183 -7.93 6.56 -4.07
CA PRO A 183 -9.37 6.72 -4.08
C PRO A 183 -10.01 5.68 -5.02
N ALA A 184 -11.21 5.21 -4.75
CA ALA A 184 -11.90 4.22 -5.58
C ALA A 184 -12.16 4.69 -7.03
N THR A 185 -12.22 6.01 -7.24
CA THR A 185 -12.47 6.62 -8.54
C THR A 185 -11.62 7.86 -8.74
N ILE A 186 -11.15 8.09 -9.96
CA ILE A 186 -10.43 9.30 -10.36
C ILE A 186 -11.28 10.00 -11.44
N ASP A 187 -11.69 11.24 -11.16
CA ASP A 187 -12.52 12.04 -12.06
C ASP A 187 -11.81 12.40 -13.36
N PRO A 188 -12.55 12.76 -14.42
CA PRO A 188 -11.99 13.22 -15.69
C PRO A 188 -11.01 14.39 -15.49
N ALA A 189 -9.92 14.38 -16.25
CA ALA A 189 -8.89 15.41 -16.25
C ALA A 189 -8.29 15.72 -14.87
N THR A 190 -8.35 14.76 -13.92
CA THR A 190 -7.77 14.89 -12.58
C THR A 190 -6.64 13.89 -12.32
N THR A 191 -5.95 14.10 -11.21
CA THR A 191 -4.84 13.25 -10.76
C THR A 191 -5.11 12.78 -9.35
N ALA A 192 -4.87 11.51 -9.08
CA ALA A 192 -4.88 10.92 -7.75
C ALA A 192 -3.52 10.32 -7.41
N SER A 193 -3.26 10.16 -6.11
CA SER A 193 -2.04 9.52 -5.65
C SER A 193 -2.24 8.72 -4.38
N ALA A 194 -1.36 7.74 -4.19
CA ALA A 194 -1.25 6.98 -2.95
C ALA A 194 0.21 6.76 -2.58
N VAL A 195 0.47 6.61 -1.30
CA VAL A 195 1.81 6.35 -0.74
C VAL A 195 1.90 4.90 -0.32
N TYR A 196 2.93 4.25 -0.78
CA TYR A 196 3.23 2.86 -0.47
C TYR A 196 4.55 2.75 0.28
N VAL A 197 4.63 1.81 1.19
CA VAL A 197 5.84 1.49 1.96
C VAL A 197 6.09 0.00 1.84
N TYR A 198 7.31 -0.38 1.46
CA TYR A 198 7.68 -1.79 1.31
C TYR A 198 8.98 -2.07 2.06
N SER A 199 9.03 -3.21 2.75
CA SER A 199 10.23 -3.68 3.43
C SER A 199 11.27 -4.10 2.41
N ILE A 200 12.35 -3.31 2.27
CA ILE A 200 13.44 -3.56 1.32
C ILE A 200 14.77 -3.30 2.01
N PRO A 201 15.52 -4.35 2.34
CA PRO A 201 16.87 -4.22 2.88
C PRO A 201 17.80 -3.46 1.95
N ASP A 202 18.75 -2.71 2.50
CA ASP A 202 19.65 -1.82 1.73
C ASP A 202 20.44 -2.55 0.63
N GLU A 203 20.81 -3.81 0.86
CA GLU A 203 21.53 -4.65 -0.10
C GLU A 203 20.69 -5.02 -1.34
N GLN A 204 19.38 -4.99 -1.25
CA GLN A 204 18.47 -5.33 -2.34
C GLN A 204 18.03 -4.12 -3.18
N ARG A 205 18.37 -2.89 -2.75
CA ARG A 205 17.86 -1.64 -3.35
C ARG A 205 18.46 -1.26 -4.70
N GLN A 206 19.50 -1.96 -5.15
CA GLN A 206 20.06 -1.75 -6.49
C GLN A 206 19.19 -2.29 -7.62
N ASN A 207 18.35 -3.29 -7.32
CA ASN A 207 17.48 -3.95 -8.28
C ASN A 207 16.06 -4.02 -7.70
N VAL A 208 15.31 -2.95 -7.85
CA VAL A 208 13.91 -2.88 -7.41
C VAL A 208 13.02 -2.85 -8.63
N GLN A 209 11.97 -3.66 -8.60
CA GLN A 209 10.93 -3.70 -9.59
C GLN A 209 9.60 -3.39 -8.91
N ILE A 210 8.93 -2.32 -9.36
CA ILE A 210 7.59 -1.94 -8.93
C ILE A 210 6.63 -2.33 -10.03
N LEU A 211 5.69 -3.20 -9.71
CA LEU A 211 4.65 -3.69 -10.60
C LEU A 211 3.33 -3.00 -10.27
N PHE A 212 2.79 -2.26 -11.21
CA PHE A 212 1.49 -1.63 -11.09
C PHE A 212 0.48 -2.33 -11.98
N ASN A 213 -0.41 -3.11 -11.37
CA ASN A 213 -1.55 -3.70 -12.02
C ASN A 213 -2.73 -2.73 -11.92
N PHE A 214 -3.17 -2.16 -13.05
CA PHE A 214 -4.31 -1.25 -13.09
C PHE A 214 -5.63 -2.02 -13.07
N ARG A 215 -5.73 -3.06 -13.89
CA ARG A 215 -6.88 -3.98 -13.99
C ARG A 215 -6.50 -5.21 -14.82
N VAL A 216 -7.30 -6.27 -14.71
CA VAL A 216 -6.96 -7.60 -15.24
C VAL A 216 -6.87 -7.70 -16.78
N ASP A 217 -7.49 -6.78 -17.51
CA ASP A 217 -7.55 -6.78 -18.97
C ASP A 217 -6.43 -5.97 -19.65
N VAL A 218 -5.51 -5.38 -18.87
CA VAL A 218 -4.36 -4.65 -19.40
C VAL A 218 -3.05 -5.23 -18.86
N PRO A 219 -1.93 -5.11 -19.59
CA PRO A 219 -0.63 -5.55 -19.07
C PRO A 219 -0.24 -4.83 -17.78
N ILE A 220 0.40 -5.55 -16.87
CA ILE A 220 0.97 -4.98 -15.65
C ILE A 220 2.12 -4.05 -16.04
N ALA A 221 2.07 -2.79 -15.63
CA ALA A 221 3.18 -1.86 -15.83
C ALA A 221 4.34 -2.23 -14.90
N SER A 222 5.56 -2.26 -15.45
CA SER A 222 6.78 -2.61 -14.72
C SER A 222 7.76 -1.44 -14.72
N PHE A 223 8.15 -0.99 -13.53
CA PHE A 223 9.14 0.05 -13.31
C PHE A 223 10.36 -0.57 -12.64
N GLU A 224 11.55 -0.37 -13.19
CA GLU A 224 12.78 -0.96 -12.65
C GLU A 224 13.88 0.07 -12.47
N GLY A 225 14.63 -0.09 -11.39
CA GLY A 225 15.79 0.75 -11.12
C GLY A 225 16.28 0.69 -9.68
N PRO A 226 17.38 1.37 -9.40
CA PRO A 226 17.85 1.53 -8.04
C PRO A 226 16.96 2.51 -7.27
N VAL A 227 16.86 2.29 -5.96
CA VAL A 227 16.17 3.18 -5.03
C VAL A 227 17.13 3.63 -3.91
N PRO A 228 16.85 4.76 -3.21
CA PRO A 228 17.72 5.28 -2.18
C PRO A 228 18.03 4.28 -1.07
N LYS A 229 19.25 4.34 -0.54
CA LYS A 229 19.66 3.61 0.65
C LYS A 229 19.49 4.46 1.90
N THR A 230 19.44 3.79 3.05
CA THR A 230 19.34 4.49 4.34
C THR A 230 20.61 5.34 4.54
N GLY A 231 20.43 6.67 4.73
CA GLY A 231 21.54 7.60 4.99
C GLY A 231 22.17 8.25 3.74
N GLU A 232 21.56 8.08 2.56
CA GLU A 232 21.89 8.86 1.35
C GLU A 232 21.04 10.12 1.23
#